data_72320dd0f638d1baeb502c6f53cd8210
#
_entry.id   72320dd0f638d1baeb502c6f53cd8210
#
_cell.length_a   1.000
_cell.length_b   1.000
_cell.length_c   1.000
_cell.angle_alpha   90.00
_cell.angle_beta   90.00
_cell.angle_gamma   90.00
#
_symmetry.space_group_name_H-M   'P 1'
#
loop_
_entity.id
_entity.type
_entity.pdbx_description
1 polymer ?
#
loop_
_entity_poly.entity_id
_entity_poly.type
_entity_poly.pdbx_seq_one_letter_code
_entity_poly.pdbx_strand_id
1 'polypeptide(L)'
;MMDIDSKLKKLFDCDDVVASDGFYHVNLTYGYSYEDRDNIKADMLSKLNILKNNYKFYVLVDHTCSHNPGRQDHKDHTLVYQFLNLESHYRLQISVALKYNEFMISFREVWPSVTVMEEELNKSFGIQYFISRQDNQLERFDKGNTPMRKGKSYQQDLNGEKAPRPTYVMPLKPSSLESHLEWKSYGPFDHRYSRKQRMDVLINEEEGYVEEGHLTFGFYKRNIEKNSEKLNVFELELMLMRFSSEHSLFYSLLFAETIEKMSLITVPVKAQVLRMVLCEVVRVRSHLNNMTKFLSMLGFDFEANLIRQSLVYVYKVERYYGQTQQFHSPFLIGGLRNDIPDGWVTEFFNFSKELTHHLTQVKDYVYRHPDMITMCQQKGISASEALDYALTGPSLRSCGVNYDLRKKQSNYLYDDIDFDVPLGINGTNYDRFIVRVEETFQSLSMIHQLLNSIPRGPIYNREHAYHRPYLKSQKQDPTSRSYYGQNVPDLPVGELYHYLEGPEGEIGLYLTSKGKDTPYRFHLRSPSTFHGQVFPKLTKSLSKQNCFVSLMSLNIDSWEVDR
;
A
#
# COMPACT_ATOMS: atom_id res chain seq x y z
N MET A 1 -18.51 -0.77 28.72
CA MET A 1 -17.92 -0.05 27.59
C MET A 1 -18.60 1.29 27.47
N MET A 2 -18.00 2.38 27.94
CA MET A 2 -18.49 3.69 27.53
C MET A 2 -18.20 3.77 26.03
N ASP A 3 -19.23 3.97 25.31
CA ASP A 3 -19.31 3.95 23.87
C ASP A 3 -18.23 4.86 23.25
N ILE A 4 -17.41 4.33 22.37
CA ILE A 4 -16.37 5.10 21.65
C ILE A 4 -17.04 6.28 20.93
N ASP A 5 -18.28 6.09 20.46
CA ASP A 5 -19.09 7.14 19.84
C ASP A 5 -19.23 8.37 20.73
N SER A 6 -19.60 8.16 22.01
CA SER A 6 -19.79 9.26 22.97
C SER A 6 -18.46 9.99 23.26
N LYS A 7 -17.36 9.26 23.27
CA LYS A 7 -16.02 9.83 23.45
C LYS A 7 -15.56 10.64 22.23
N LEU A 8 -15.81 10.13 21.02
CA LEU A 8 -15.49 10.84 19.77
C LEU A 8 -16.35 12.09 19.60
N LYS A 9 -17.66 12.00 19.89
CA LYS A 9 -18.56 13.16 19.89
C LYS A 9 -18.05 14.26 20.82
N LYS A 10 -17.68 13.89 22.05
CA LYS A 10 -17.15 14.84 23.04
C LYS A 10 -15.79 15.40 22.63
N LEU A 11 -14.90 14.59 22.03
CA LEU A 11 -13.56 15.02 21.64
C LEU A 11 -13.60 16.06 20.51
N PHE A 12 -14.46 15.84 19.53
CA PHE A 12 -14.53 16.67 18.32
C PHE A 12 -15.69 17.66 18.32
N ASP A 13 -16.48 17.76 19.42
CA ASP A 13 -17.65 18.61 19.52
C ASP A 13 -18.60 18.43 18.32
N CYS A 14 -18.87 17.19 17.94
CA CYS A 14 -19.70 16.85 16.80
C CYS A 14 -20.80 15.85 17.17
N ASP A 15 -21.99 16.02 16.57
CA ASP A 15 -23.11 15.09 16.77
C ASP A 15 -23.12 13.96 15.74
N ASP A 16 -22.44 14.14 14.60
CA ASP A 16 -22.46 13.23 13.47
C ASP A 16 -21.33 12.20 13.57
N VAL A 17 -21.50 11.22 14.44
CA VAL A 17 -20.67 9.99 14.45
C VAL A 17 -21.54 8.83 13.99
N VAL A 18 -21.17 8.22 12.86
CA VAL A 18 -21.82 7.02 12.34
C VAL A 18 -20.92 5.82 12.63
N ALA A 19 -21.47 4.82 13.29
CA ALA A 19 -20.77 3.59 13.62
C ALA A 19 -21.40 2.40 12.92
N SER A 20 -20.58 1.55 12.31
CA SER A 20 -20.99 0.25 11.76
C SER A 20 -19.85 -0.75 11.89
N ASP A 21 -20.11 -1.90 12.51
CA ASP A 21 -19.19 -3.07 12.57
C ASP A 21 -17.71 -2.75 12.85
N GLY A 22 -17.45 -1.88 13.85
CA GLY A 22 -16.08 -1.50 14.23
C GLY A 22 -15.47 -0.39 13.37
N PHE A 23 -16.25 0.19 12.46
CA PHE A 23 -15.87 1.35 11.66
C PHE A 23 -16.61 2.59 12.14
N TYR A 24 -15.88 3.65 12.45
CA TYR A 24 -16.42 4.92 12.92
C TYR A 24 -16.18 6.01 11.89
N HIS A 25 -17.20 6.79 11.61
CA HIS A 25 -17.12 7.91 10.67
C HIS A 25 -17.51 9.21 11.38
N VAL A 26 -16.60 10.18 11.34
CA VAL A 26 -16.78 11.52 11.96
C VAL A 26 -16.65 12.58 10.88
N ASN A 27 -17.67 13.42 10.74
CA ASN A 27 -17.65 14.55 9.85
C ASN A 27 -17.33 15.82 10.64
N LEU A 28 -16.22 16.46 10.31
CA LEU A 28 -15.82 17.72 10.96
C LEU A 28 -16.10 18.91 10.03
N THR A 29 -16.72 19.93 10.57
CA THR A 29 -16.88 21.21 9.91
C THR A 29 -16.08 22.26 10.68
N TYR A 30 -14.92 22.65 10.13
CA TYR A 30 -14.13 23.74 10.71
C TYR A 30 -14.33 25.04 9.93
N GLY A 31 -14.45 26.16 10.66
CA GLY A 31 -14.27 27.49 10.11
C GLY A 31 -12.89 28.00 10.54
N TYR A 32 -11.98 28.16 9.60
CA TYR A 32 -10.63 28.63 9.88
C TYR A 32 -10.52 30.14 9.63
N SER A 33 -10.16 30.92 10.69
CA SER A 33 -9.69 32.28 10.54
C SER A 33 -8.16 32.28 10.50
N TYR A 34 -7.58 33.03 9.56
CA TYR A 34 -6.12 33.17 9.46
C TYR A 34 -5.50 33.86 10.69
N GLU A 35 -6.27 34.64 11.43
CA GLU A 35 -5.81 35.36 12.61
C GLU A 35 -5.64 34.46 13.82
N ASP A 36 -6.46 33.41 13.96
CA ASP A 36 -6.45 32.47 15.10
C ASP A 36 -5.72 31.15 14.84
N ARG A 37 -4.97 31.04 13.75
CA ARG A 37 -4.37 29.75 13.29
C ARG A 37 -3.50 29.04 14.31
N ASP A 38 -2.80 29.74 15.18
CA ASP A 38 -1.93 29.12 16.20
C ASP A 38 -2.76 28.52 17.34
N ASN A 39 -3.84 29.17 17.75
CA ASN A 39 -4.77 28.66 18.77
C ASN A 39 -5.52 27.43 18.22
N ILE A 40 -5.98 27.51 16.97
CA ILE A 40 -6.65 26.39 16.29
C ILE A 40 -5.69 25.19 16.16
N LYS A 41 -4.41 25.45 15.84
CA LYS A 41 -3.37 24.42 15.80
C LYS A 41 -3.20 23.75 17.16
N ALA A 42 -3.06 24.54 18.23
CA ALA A 42 -2.87 24.03 19.58
C ALA A 42 -4.06 23.16 20.05
N ASP A 43 -5.29 23.60 19.79
CA ASP A 43 -6.51 22.85 20.11
C ASP A 43 -6.56 21.52 19.31
N MET A 44 -6.34 21.60 17.99
CA MET A 44 -6.33 20.41 17.13
C MET A 44 -5.27 19.40 17.55
N LEU A 45 -4.03 19.83 17.75
CA LEU A 45 -2.94 18.96 18.20
C LEU A 45 -3.24 18.32 19.57
N SER A 46 -3.89 19.07 20.48
CA SER A 46 -4.34 18.52 21.75
C SER A 46 -5.35 17.38 21.55
N LYS A 47 -6.38 17.59 20.70
CA LYS A 47 -7.40 16.58 20.35
C LYS A 47 -6.76 15.36 19.68
N LEU A 48 -5.84 15.55 18.75
CA LEU A 48 -5.12 14.48 18.06
C LEU A 48 -4.23 13.67 19.02
N ASN A 49 -3.55 14.33 19.96
CA ASN A 49 -2.78 13.64 21.00
C ASN A 49 -3.68 12.79 21.92
N ILE A 50 -4.87 13.29 22.28
CA ILE A 50 -5.87 12.51 23.02
C ILE A 50 -6.33 11.32 22.19
N LEU A 51 -6.61 11.50 20.91
CA LEU A 51 -7.00 10.43 19.99
C LEU A 51 -5.94 9.33 19.92
N LYS A 52 -4.66 9.72 19.78
CA LYS A 52 -3.54 8.78 19.72
C LYS A 52 -3.29 8.07 21.04
N ASN A 53 -3.12 8.81 22.13
CA ASN A 53 -2.63 8.26 23.39
C ASN A 53 -3.73 7.68 24.27
N ASN A 54 -4.90 8.35 24.36
CA ASN A 54 -5.98 7.94 25.26
C ASN A 54 -6.94 6.97 24.57
N TYR A 55 -7.23 7.20 23.27
CA TYR A 55 -8.14 6.35 22.49
C TYR A 55 -7.39 5.32 21.65
N LYS A 56 -6.04 5.34 21.70
CA LYS A 56 -5.15 4.32 21.12
C LYS A 56 -5.23 4.16 19.60
N PHE A 57 -5.63 5.22 18.89
CA PHE A 57 -5.52 5.28 17.45
C PHE A 57 -4.07 5.61 17.05
N TYR A 58 -3.20 4.62 17.24
CA TYR A 58 -1.75 4.81 17.09
C TYR A 58 -1.32 5.05 15.64
N VAL A 59 -2.07 4.52 14.67
CA VAL A 59 -1.68 4.56 13.26
C VAL A 59 -2.62 5.44 12.45
N LEU A 60 -2.07 6.44 11.76
CA LEU A 60 -2.74 7.13 10.66
C LEU A 60 -2.44 6.33 9.39
N VAL A 61 -3.42 5.51 8.96
CA VAL A 61 -3.27 4.52 7.90
C VAL A 61 -3.18 5.16 6.53
N ASP A 62 -4.05 6.17 6.28
CA ASP A 62 -4.18 6.78 4.96
C ASP A 62 -4.76 8.20 5.05
N HIS A 63 -4.46 9.02 4.03
CA HIS A 63 -5.01 10.36 3.90
C HIS A 63 -5.23 10.72 2.44
N THR A 64 -6.44 11.13 2.10
CA THR A 64 -6.80 11.48 0.72
C THR A 64 -7.73 12.68 0.64
N CYS A 65 -7.98 13.16 -0.57
CA CYS A 65 -8.89 14.27 -0.84
C CYS A 65 -9.84 13.92 -1.98
N SER A 66 -11.09 14.35 -1.86
CA SER A 66 -12.08 14.37 -2.93
C SER A 66 -12.45 15.81 -3.27
N HIS A 67 -12.43 16.16 -4.55
CA HIS A 67 -12.86 17.47 -5.04
C HIS A 67 -14.30 17.43 -5.55
N ASN A 68 -15.19 18.20 -4.91
CA ASN A 68 -16.62 18.24 -5.15
C ASN A 68 -17.06 19.66 -5.57
N PRO A 69 -16.75 20.11 -6.81
CA PRO A 69 -17.11 21.45 -7.25
C PRO A 69 -18.63 21.64 -7.29
N GLY A 70 -19.07 22.84 -6.90
CA GLY A 70 -20.48 23.23 -6.95
C GLY A 70 -21.31 22.79 -5.74
N ARG A 71 -20.68 22.43 -4.61
CA ARG A 71 -21.39 22.28 -3.33
C ARG A 71 -22.01 23.62 -2.91
N GLN A 72 -23.21 23.58 -2.34
CA GLN A 72 -23.94 24.77 -1.89
C GLN A 72 -23.20 25.53 -0.77
N ASP A 73 -22.41 24.82 0.05
CA ASP A 73 -21.61 25.39 1.14
C ASP A 73 -20.26 25.96 0.69
N HIS A 74 -19.97 25.93 -0.62
CA HIS A 74 -18.68 26.33 -1.22
C HIS A 74 -17.45 25.59 -0.64
N LYS A 75 -17.65 24.46 0.03
CA LYS A 75 -16.60 23.59 0.53
C LYS A 75 -16.28 22.53 -0.51
N ASP A 76 -15.47 22.91 -1.49
CA ASP A 76 -15.21 22.08 -2.68
C ASP A 76 -14.29 20.90 -2.42
N HIS A 77 -13.55 20.88 -1.31
CA HIS A 77 -12.63 19.80 -0.96
C HIS A 77 -13.12 19.07 0.28
N THR A 78 -13.08 17.74 0.24
CA THR A 78 -13.30 16.86 1.39
C THR A 78 -12.02 16.08 1.64
N LEU A 79 -11.33 16.39 2.73
CA LEU A 79 -10.19 15.62 3.22
C LEU A 79 -10.68 14.42 4.01
N VAL A 80 -10.06 13.27 3.79
CA VAL A 80 -10.41 12.02 4.47
C VAL A 80 -9.16 11.45 5.12
N TYR A 81 -9.21 11.22 6.42
CA TYR A 81 -8.15 10.61 7.22
C TYR A 81 -8.63 9.26 7.75
N GLN A 82 -7.81 8.23 7.61
CA GLN A 82 -8.08 6.88 8.07
C GLN A 82 -7.17 6.53 9.24
N PHE A 83 -7.74 6.20 10.39
CA PHE A 83 -7.01 5.82 11.58
C PHE A 83 -7.31 4.38 12.00
N LEU A 84 -6.36 3.77 12.69
CA LEU A 84 -6.46 2.41 13.20
C LEU A 84 -6.08 2.34 14.67
N ASN A 85 -6.98 1.71 15.45
CA ASN A 85 -6.71 1.27 16.81
C ASN A 85 -6.26 -0.20 16.77
N LEU A 86 -4.99 -0.46 17.11
CA LEU A 86 -4.41 -1.82 17.05
C LEU A 86 -4.92 -2.76 18.14
N GLU A 87 -5.42 -2.23 19.28
CA GLU A 87 -5.87 -3.07 20.38
C GLU A 87 -7.31 -3.55 20.19
N SER A 88 -8.19 -2.64 19.79
CA SER A 88 -9.61 -2.95 19.57
C SER A 88 -9.91 -3.32 18.11
N HIS A 89 -8.95 -3.10 17.21
CA HIS A 89 -9.08 -3.27 15.76
C HIS A 89 -10.12 -2.36 15.11
N TYR A 90 -10.55 -1.30 15.82
CA TYR A 90 -11.48 -0.32 15.27
C TYR A 90 -10.77 0.60 14.27
N ARG A 91 -11.51 0.98 13.25
CA ARG A 91 -11.08 2.00 12.28
C ARG A 91 -11.92 3.27 12.46
N LEU A 92 -11.27 4.41 12.29
CA LEU A 92 -11.91 5.72 12.35
C LEU A 92 -11.61 6.48 11.08
N GLN A 93 -12.65 6.89 10.37
CA GLN A 93 -12.56 7.84 9.27
C GLN A 93 -12.95 9.22 9.78
N ILE A 94 -12.08 10.20 9.60
CA ILE A 94 -12.39 11.61 9.85
C ILE A 94 -12.46 12.31 8.50
N SER A 95 -13.61 12.91 8.19
CA SER A 95 -13.82 13.70 6.97
C SER A 95 -13.91 15.17 7.32
N VAL A 96 -13.10 16.02 6.64
CA VAL A 96 -13.03 17.46 6.85
C VAL A 96 -13.36 18.18 5.56
N ALA A 97 -14.41 19.00 5.57
CA ALA A 97 -14.80 19.79 4.42
C ALA A 97 -14.14 21.18 4.45
N LEU A 98 -13.40 21.52 3.37
CA LEU A 98 -12.64 22.77 3.23
C LEU A 98 -13.09 23.59 2.01
N LYS A 99 -13.05 24.90 2.15
CA LYS A 99 -13.15 25.83 1.00
C LYS A 99 -11.81 25.93 0.26
N TYR A 100 -11.87 26.37 -0.97
CA TYR A 100 -10.71 26.47 -1.86
C TYR A 100 -9.50 27.23 -1.28
N ASN A 101 -9.73 28.28 -0.49
CA ASN A 101 -8.67 29.13 0.06
C ASN A 101 -8.41 28.87 1.56
N GLU A 102 -9.02 27.88 2.13
CA GLU A 102 -8.78 27.48 3.52
C GLU A 102 -7.55 26.57 3.59
N PHE A 103 -6.88 26.60 4.75
CA PHE A 103 -5.77 25.70 5.06
C PHE A 103 -6.22 24.63 6.06
N MET A 104 -5.52 23.52 6.08
CA MET A 104 -5.65 22.49 7.10
C MET A 104 -4.45 22.51 8.04
N ILE A 105 -4.65 22.18 9.31
CA ILE A 105 -3.54 21.94 10.24
C ILE A 105 -2.85 20.64 9.83
N SER A 106 -1.51 20.65 9.75
CA SER A 106 -0.73 19.45 9.49
C SER A 106 -0.73 18.50 10.70
N PHE A 107 -0.90 17.20 10.44
CA PHE A 107 -0.88 16.16 11.47
C PHE A 107 0.51 15.55 11.67
N ARG A 108 1.54 16.03 10.95
CA ARG A 108 2.91 15.47 10.96
C ARG A 108 3.60 15.48 12.32
N GLU A 109 3.23 16.41 13.21
CA GLU A 109 3.77 16.44 14.58
C GLU A 109 3.30 15.26 15.43
N VAL A 110 2.14 14.70 15.12
CA VAL A 110 1.56 13.54 15.83
C VAL A 110 1.79 12.23 15.09
N TRP A 111 1.63 12.23 13.76
CA TRP A 111 1.90 11.10 12.87
C TRP A 111 2.81 11.50 11.72
N PRO A 112 4.11 11.26 11.80
CA PRO A 112 5.06 11.56 10.73
C PRO A 112 4.71 10.94 9.38
N SER A 113 3.99 9.81 9.38
CA SER A 113 3.53 9.12 8.16
C SER A 113 2.72 10.01 7.21
N VAL A 114 2.01 11.01 7.74
CA VAL A 114 1.15 11.89 6.94
C VAL A 114 1.95 12.82 6.01
N THR A 115 3.22 13.04 6.28
CA THR A 115 4.06 14.02 5.58
C THR A 115 4.03 13.84 4.06
N VAL A 116 4.27 12.63 3.57
CA VAL A 116 4.26 12.36 2.12
C VAL A 116 2.86 12.51 1.53
N MET A 117 1.82 12.13 2.27
CA MET A 117 0.43 12.26 1.81
C MET A 117 0.01 13.73 1.74
N GLU A 118 0.35 14.55 2.74
CA GLU A 118 0.08 15.99 2.73
C GLU A 118 0.80 16.69 1.56
N GLU A 119 2.06 16.32 1.29
CA GLU A 119 2.80 16.83 0.14
C GLU A 119 2.17 16.40 -1.20
N GLU A 120 1.71 15.16 -1.30
CA GLU A 120 1.01 14.68 -2.48
C GLU A 120 -0.31 15.42 -2.70
N LEU A 121 -1.10 15.65 -1.65
CA LEU A 121 -2.35 16.39 -1.74
C LEU A 121 -2.15 17.86 -2.01
N ASN A 122 -1.10 18.46 -1.47
CA ASN A 122 -0.71 19.83 -1.82
C ASN A 122 -0.43 19.94 -3.33
N LYS A 123 0.40 19.04 -3.89
CA LYS A 123 0.75 19.00 -5.32
C LYS A 123 -0.44 18.65 -6.22
N SER A 124 -1.31 17.75 -5.79
CA SER A 124 -2.39 17.18 -6.60
C SER A 124 -3.67 18.03 -6.58
N PHE A 125 -4.05 18.55 -5.41
CA PHE A 125 -5.28 19.28 -5.17
C PHE A 125 -5.05 20.75 -4.80
N GLY A 126 -3.81 21.13 -4.44
CA GLY A 126 -3.46 22.46 -3.96
C GLY A 126 -3.96 22.75 -2.55
N ILE A 127 -4.05 21.71 -1.71
CA ILE A 127 -4.41 21.85 -0.30
C ILE A 127 -3.22 22.46 0.45
N GLN A 128 -3.46 23.50 1.22
CA GLN A 128 -2.44 24.13 2.04
C GLN A 128 -2.47 23.55 3.45
N TYR A 129 -1.30 23.15 3.96
CA TYR A 129 -1.16 22.65 5.33
C TYR A 129 -0.36 23.65 6.17
N PHE A 130 -0.87 24.01 7.35
CA PHE A 130 -0.17 24.87 8.28
C PHE A 130 0.64 24.06 9.28
N ILE A 131 1.95 24.31 9.34
CA ILE A 131 2.89 23.62 10.22
C ILE A 131 3.36 24.56 11.33
N SER A 132 4.04 25.65 10.99
CA SER A 132 4.51 26.67 11.92
C SER A 132 4.70 28.01 11.20
N ARG A 133 4.83 29.11 12.01
CA ARG A 133 5.12 30.44 11.42
C ARG A 133 6.50 30.53 10.77
N GLN A 134 7.45 29.67 11.20
CA GLN A 134 8.82 29.67 10.67
C GLN A 134 8.92 28.91 9.35
N ASP A 135 8.02 27.96 9.10
CA ASP A 135 7.94 27.18 7.86
C ASP A 135 7.11 27.89 6.77
N ASN A 136 7.29 29.20 6.60
CA ASN A 136 6.67 29.94 5.49
C ASN A 136 7.15 29.50 4.09
N GLN A 137 7.93 28.43 4.01
CA GLN A 137 8.38 27.76 2.80
C GLN A 137 7.51 26.58 2.38
N LEU A 138 6.22 26.55 2.72
CA LEU A 138 5.30 25.82 1.84
C LEU A 138 5.42 26.49 0.47
N GLU A 139 6.20 25.85 -0.40
CA GLU A 139 6.37 26.29 -1.78
C GLU A 139 5.01 26.71 -2.29
N ARG A 140 4.88 27.97 -2.68
CA ARG A 140 3.68 28.48 -3.34
C ARG A 140 3.58 27.71 -4.65
N PHE A 141 2.96 26.54 -4.58
CA PHE A 141 2.68 25.80 -5.79
C PHE A 141 1.84 26.68 -6.70
N ASP A 142 2.25 26.69 -7.94
CA ASP A 142 1.60 27.41 -9.01
C ASP A 142 0.10 27.06 -8.98
N LYS A 143 -0.74 28.05 -8.62
CA LYS A 143 -2.19 27.87 -8.44
C LYS A 143 -2.89 27.29 -9.69
N GLY A 144 -2.14 27.14 -10.79
CA GLY A 144 -2.57 26.62 -12.08
C GLY A 144 -2.53 25.09 -12.21
N ASN A 145 -1.63 24.39 -11.51
CA ASN A 145 -1.31 23.00 -11.76
C ASN A 145 -1.79 22.06 -10.66
N THR A 146 -3.10 21.77 -10.61
CA THR A 146 -3.74 20.85 -9.66
C THR A 146 -4.47 19.74 -10.42
N PRO A 147 -3.75 18.70 -10.89
CA PRO A 147 -4.25 17.73 -11.88
C PRO A 147 -5.43 16.89 -11.38
N MET A 148 -5.55 16.67 -10.08
CA MET A 148 -6.60 15.83 -9.50
C MET A 148 -7.94 16.54 -9.34
N ARG A 149 -8.01 17.86 -9.51
CA ARG A 149 -9.29 18.60 -9.45
C ARG A 149 -10.20 18.22 -10.62
N LYS A 150 -11.52 18.18 -10.34
CA LYS A 150 -12.54 17.99 -11.40
C LYS A 150 -12.56 19.20 -12.34
N GLY A 151 -12.85 18.93 -13.62
CA GLY A 151 -12.87 19.97 -14.65
C GLY A 151 -11.51 20.36 -15.23
N LYS A 152 -10.39 19.90 -14.66
CA LYS A 152 -9.08 19.99 -15.28
C LYS A 152 -8.73 18.69 -16.00
N SER A 153 -8.46 18.77 -17.30
CA SER A 153 -7.96 17.64 -18.07
C SER A 153 -6.45 17.73 -18.18
N TYR A 154 -5.78 16.60 -18.02
CA TYR A 154 -4.32 16.48 -18.21
C TYR A 154 -3.88 16.85 -19.66
N GLN A 155 -4.83 16.84 -20.61
CA GLN A 155 -4.59 17.21 -22.01
C GLN A 155 -4.43 18.71 -22.25
N GLN A 156 -4.85 19.58 -21.34
CA GLN A 156 -4.66 21.02 -21.50
C GLN A 156 -3.22 21.44 -21.26
N ASP A 157 -2.44 20.65 -20.51
CA ASP A 157 -1.03 20.93 -20.27
C ASP A 157 -0.12 20.45 -21.43
N LEU A 158 -0.65 19.65 -22.38
CA LEU A 158 0.09 19.20 -23.57
C LEU A 158 0.14 20.23 -24.70
N ASN A 159 -0.63 21.31 -24.62
CA ASN A 159 -0.66 22.36 -25.63
C ASN A 159 0.41 23.46 -25.36
N GLY A 160 1.66 23.08 -25.24
CA GLY A 160 2.78 23.99 -25.43
C GLY A 160 3.60 24.39 -24.21
N GLU A 161 3.13 24.25 -22.99
CA GLU A 161 4.02 24.34 -21.82
C GLU A 161 4.50 22.94 -21.46
N LYS A 162 5.81 22.76 -21.52
CA LYS A 162 6.46 21.52 -21.07
C LYS A 162 5.95 21.25 -19.66
N ALA A 163 5.25 20.09 -19.48
CA ALA A 163 4.98 19.58 -18.15
C ALA A 163 6.22 19.81 -17.31
N PRO A 164 6.13 20.48 -16.16
CA PRO A 164 7.31 20.75 -15.36
C PRO A 164 7.97 19.39 -15.17
N ARG A 165 9.16 19.22 -15.76
CA ARG A 165 9.99 18.06 -15.44
C ARG A 165 10.01 18.07 -13.93
N PRO A 166 9.83 16.92 -13.25
CA PRO A 166 10.01 16.90 -11.81
C PRO A 166 11.33 17.59 -11.58
N THR A 167 11.27 18.81 -11.05
CA THR A 167 12.46 19.57 -10.74
C THR A 167 13.07 18.78 -9.62
N TYR A 168 14.01 17.90 -10.01
CA TYR A 168 14.87 17.26 -9.06
C TYR A 168 15.63 18.41 -8.39
N VAL A 169 15.11 18.79 -7.25
CA VAL A 169 15.87 19.62 -6.33
C VAL A 169 16.91 18.68 -5.76
N MET A 170 18.11 18.72 -6.33
CA MET A 170 19.27 18.17 -5.63
C MET A 170 19.21 18.73 -4.21
N PRO A 171 19.26 17.90 -3.16
CA PRO A 171 19.49 18.41 -1.83
C PRO A 171 20.62 19.44 -1.94
N LEU A 172 20.44 20.60 -1.34
CA LEU A 172 21.46 21.65 -1.38
C LEU A 172 22.77 21.01 -0.98
N LYS A 173 23.77 21.06 -1.87
CA LYS A 173 25.12 20.63 -1.51
C LYS A 173 25.47 21.33 -0.20
N PRO A 174 26.01 20.62 0.80
CA PRO A 174 26.50 21.27 2.02
C PRO A 174 27.35 22.45 1.59
N SER A 175 27.22 23.55 2.33
CA SER A 175 28.05 24.72 2.08
C SER A 175 29.51 24.31 2.08
N SER A 176 30.34 24.99 1.32
CA SER A 176 31.78 24.72 1.13
C SER A 176 32.64 24.62 2.41
N LEU A 177 32.01 24.74 3.58
CA LEU A 177 32.62 24.59 4.91
C LEU A 177 32.81 23.13 5.34
N GLU A 178 32.10 22.17 4.72
CA GLU A 178 32.18 20.74 5.07
C GLU A 178 32.73 19.96 3.88
N SER A 179 34.03 20.10 3.61
CA SER A 179 34.72 19.50 2.45
C SER A 179 34.77 17.96 2.47
N HIS A 180 34.46 17.35 3.62
CA HIS A 180 34.48 15.90 3.83
C HIS A 180 33.13 15.22 3.51
N LEU A 181 32.08 15.99 3.17
CA LEU A 181 30.76 15.47 2.83
C LEU A 181 30.51 15.49 1.33
N GLU A 182 30.14 14.34 0.75
CA GLU A 182 29.84 14.21 -0.66
C GLU A 182 28.47 13.55 -0.91
N TRP A 183 27.64 14.16 -1.79
CA TRP A 183 26.42 13.55 -2.28
C TRP A 183 26.70 12.54 -3.39
N LYS A 184 26.28 11.29 -3.19
CA LYS A 184 26.31 10.23 -4.22
C LYS A 184 24.90 9.77 -4.56
N SER A 185 24.64 9.65 -5.86
CA SER A 185 23.33 9.27 -6.41
C SER A 185 23.41 7.92 -7.12
N TYR A 186 22.41 7.05 -6.87
CA TYR A 186 22.30 5.71 -7.44
C TYR A 186 20.92 5.49 -8.04
N GLY A 187 20.85 5.02 -9.29
CA GLY A 187 19.60 4.84 -10.02
C GLY A 187 19.10 6.12 -10.70
N PRO A 188 17.90 6.12 -11.31
CA PRO A 188 16.97 4.99 -11.46
C PRO A 188 17.39 3.96 -12.52
N PHE A 189 18.42 4.26 -13.34
CA PHE A 189 18.87 3.43 -14.47
C PHE A 189 20.22 2.76 -14.24
N ASP A 190 20.70 2.71 -13.01
CA ASP A 190 21.93 2.01 -12.67
C ASP A 190 21.69 0.49 -12.78
N HIS A 191 22.51 -0.21 -13.58
CA HIS A 191 22.41 -1.65 -13.82
C HIS A 191 22.60 -2.50 -12.55
N ARG A 192 23.34 -1.98 -11.57
CA ARG A 192 23.55 -2.60 -10.25
C ARG A 192 22.32 -2.45 -9.35
N TYR A 193 21.43 -1.54 -9.71
CA TYR A 193 20.28 -1.15 -8.93
C TYR A 193 19.05 -1.06 -9.84
N SER A 194 18.49 -2.22 -10.18
CA SER A 194 17.41 -2.37 -11.17
C SER A 194 16.04 -1.82 -10.72
N ARG A 195 15.98 -1.06 -9.64
CA ARG A 195 14.73 -0.45 -9.17
C ARG A 195 14.56 0.93 -9.80
N LYS A 196 13.31 1.25 -10.14
CA LYS A 196 12.91 2.48 -10.83
C LYS A 196 12.77 3.67 -9.87
N GLN A 197 13.64 3.74 -8.88
CA GLN A 197 13.76 4.81 -7.89
C GLN A 197 15.22 5.25 -7.81
N ARG A 198 15.45 6.46 -7.34
CA ARG A 198 16.79 6.99 -7.13
C ARG A 198 17.08 7.05 -5.64
N MET A 199 18.24 6.63 -5.26
CA MET A 199 18.78 6.75 -3.92
C MET A 199 19.89 7.79 -3.91
N ASP A 200 19.74 8.82 -3.11
CA ASP A 200 20.75 9.85 -2.86
C ASP A 200 21.26 9.69 -1.43
N VAL A 201 22.57 9.63 -1.25
CA VAL A 201 23.20 9.51 0.05
C VAL A 201 24.29 10.54 0.23
N LEU A 202 24.29 11.22 1.37
CA LEU A 202 25.35 12.10 1.80
C LEU A 202 26.37 11.29 2.58
N ILE A 203 27.58 11.14 2.05
CA ILE A 203 28.62 10.30 2.61
C ILE A 203 29.69 11.19 3.23
N ASN A 204 30.07 10.88 4.47
CA ASN A 204 31.29 11.37 5.09
C ASN A 204 32.45 10.55 4.57
N GLU A 205 33.27 11.13 3.69
CA GLU A 205 34.39 10.43 3.02
C GLU A 205 35.54 10.08 3.99
N GLU A 206 35.68 10.83 5.09
CA GLU A 206 36.73 10.56 6.09
C GLU A 206 36.37 9.37 6.98
N GLU A 207 35.12 9.27 7.37
CA GLU A 207 34.64 8.26 8.31
C GLU A 207 33.96 7.07 7.61
N GLY A 208 33.63 7.21 6.31
CA GLY A 208 33.08 6.16 5.45
C GLY A 208 31.63 5.78 5.75
N TYR A 209 30.88 6.61 6.46
CA TYR A 209 29.46 6.37 6.75
C TYR A 209 28.54 7.42 6.12
N VAL A 210 27.24 7.09 6.07
CA VAL A 210 26.18 7.94 5.51
C VAL A 210 25.60 8.82 6.61
N GLU A 211 25.62 10.13 6.38
CA GLU A 211 24.97 11.12 7.25
C GLU A 211 23.47 11.22 6.96
N GLU A 212 23.12 11.20 5.70
CA GLU A 212 21.75 11.39 5.25
C GLU A 212 21.47 10.54 4.00
N GLY A 213 20.29 9.94 3.92
CA GLY A 213 19.88 9.17 2.76
C GLY A 213 18.44 9.50 2.37
N HIS A 214 18.19 9.66 1.07
CA HIS A 214 16.88 9.97 0.50
C HIS A 214 16.52 9.01 -0.63
N LEU A 215 15.22 8.76 -0.78
CA LEU A 215 14.66 8.06 -1.92
C LEU A 215 13.81 9.03 -2.74
N THR A 216 14.04 9.05 -4.05
CA THR A 216 13.26 9.83 -5.00
C THR A 216 12.48 8.88 -5.91
N PHE A 217 11.17 9.10 -5.98
CA PHE A 217 10.21 8.41 -6.82
C PHE A 217 9.67 9.35 -7.91
N GLY A 218 8.73 8.92 -8.72
CA GLY A 218 8.08 9.75 -9.75
C GLY A 218 8.59 9.50 -11.17
N PHE A 219 9.54 8.59 -11.38
CA PHE A 219 10.10 8.28 -12.70
C PHE A 219 9.13 7.51 -13.61
N TYR A 220 8.11 6.88 -13.04
CA TYR A 220 7.11 6.07 -13.73
C TYR A 220 5.68 6.48 -13.39
N LYS A 221 5.45 7.77 -13.09
CA LYS A 221 4.13 8.26 -12.74
C LYS A 221 3.15 8.05 -13.90
N ARG A 222 2.12 7.23 -13.65
CA ARG A 222 1.12 6.80 -14.63
C ARG A 222 -0.23 7.50 -14.44
N ASN A 223 -0.36 8.32 -13.42
CA ASN A 223 -1.60 9.00 -13.04
C ASN A 223 -2.80 8.03 -12.90
N ILE A 224 -2.55 6.88 -12.28
CA ILE A 224 -3.53 5.79 -12.15
C ILE A 224 -4.83 6.30 -11.53
N GLU A 225 -4.76 7.02 -10.41
CA GLU A 225 -5.94 7.53 -9.71
C GLU A 225 -6.78 8.48 -10.57
N LYS A 226 -6.13 9.37 -11.32
CA LYS A 226 -6.85 10.31 -12.20
C LYS A 226 -7.45 9.61 -13.42
N ASN A 227 -6.73 8.65 -13.99
CA ASN A 227 -7.23 7.88 -15.12
C ASN A 227 -8.40 6.98 -14.70
N SER A 228 -8.36 6.43 -13.48
CA SER A 228 -9.44 5.61 -12.92
C SER A 228 -10.79 6.32 -12.89
N GLU A 229 -10.81 7.65 -12.71
CA GLU A 229 -12.04 8.45 -12.71
C GLU A 229 -12.74 8.50 -14.09
N LYS A 230 -12.11 7.98 -15.14
CA LYS A 230 -12.62 7.95 -16.52
C LYS A 230 -12.88 6.54 -17.04
N LEU A 231 -12.46 5.53 -16.28
CA LEU A 231 -12.56 4.13 -16.66
C LEU A 231 -13.78 3.48 -16.00
N ASN A 232 -14.48 2.64 -16.75
CA ASN A 232 -15.55 1.84 -16.20
C ASN A 232 -14.99 0.65 -15.36
N VAL A 233 -15.87 -0.04 -14.65
CA VAL A 233 -15.52 -1.14 -13.75
C VAL A 233 -14.63 -2.20 -14.41
N PHE A 234 -14.89 -2.54 -15.66
CA PHE A 234 -14.14 -3.59 -16.36
C PHE A 234 -12.78 -3.12 -16.88
N GLU A 235 -12.68 -1.86 -17.26
CA GLU A 235 -11.42 -1.23 -17.65
C GLU A 235 -10.51 -1.04 -16.44
N LEU A 236 -11.10 -0.72 -15.29
CA LEU A 236 -10.37 -0.63 -14.00
C LEU A 236 -9.77 -1.96 -13.59
N GLU A 237 -10.51 -3.06 -13.71
CA GLU A 237 -10.00 -4.40 -13.44
C GLU A 237 -8.74 -4.70 -14.27
N LEU A 238 -8.76 -4.37 -15.57
CA LEU A 238 -7.61 -4.57 -16.47
C LEU A 238 -6.42 -3.66 -16.12
N MET A 239 -6.70 -2.42 -15.71
CA MET A 239 -5.66 -1.48 -15.31
C MET A 239 -4.96 -1.94 -14.04
N LEU A 240 -5.71 -2.41 -13.06
CA LEU A 240 -5.16 -2.88 -11.77
C LEU A 240 -4.31 -4.14 -11.90
N MET A 241 -4.58 -5.00 -12.88
CA MET A 241 -3.72 -6.12 -13.22
C MET A 241 -2.28 -5.73 -13.59
N ARG A 242 -2.06 -4.46 -13.95
CA ARG A 242 -0.77 -3.90 -14.34
C ARG A 242 -0.30 -2.83 -13.37
N PHE A 243 -0.93 -2.72 -12.22
CA PHE A 243 -0.65 -1.66 -11.26
C PHE A 243 0.71 -1.87 -10.57
N SER A 244 0.96 -3.05 -10.03
CA SER A 244 2.20 -3.42 -9.35
C SER A 244 2.98 -4.43 -10.19
N SER A 245 4.29 -4.48 -10.04
CA SER A 245 5.14 -5.47 -10.71
C SER A 245 5.04 -6.86 -10.08
N GLU A 246 4.76 -6.92 -8.78
CA GLU A 246 4.77 -8.16 -7.99
C GLU A 246 3.41 -8.47 -7.34
N HIS A 247 2.59 -7.46 -7.04
CA HIS A 247 1.39 -7.58 -6.22
C HIS A 247 0.06 -7.31 -6.95
N SER A 248 0.06 -7.22 -8.28
CA SER A 248 -1.12 -6.86 -9.09
C SER A 248 -2.37 -7.68 -8.76
N LEU A 249 -2.21 -8.97 -8.44
CA LEU A 249 -3.35 -9.82 -8.09
C LEU A 249 -4.06 -9.36 -6.82
N PHE A 250 -3.33 -8.90 -5.82
CA PHE A 250 -3.92 -8.36 -4.61
C PHE A 250 -4.74 -7.09 -4.89
N TYR A 251 -4.27 -6.20 -5.78
CA TYR A 251 -5.03 -5.00 -6.18
C TYR A 251 -6.27 -5.35 -6.99
N SER A 252 -6.20 -6.38 -7.84
CA SER A 252 -7.38 -6.89 -8.54
C SER A 252 -8.41 -7.46 -7.58
N LEU A 253 -7.97 -8.22 -6.57
CA LEU A 253 -8.85 -8.76 -5.55
C LEU A 253 -9.47 -7.65 -4.70
N LEU A 254 -8.65 -6.70 -4.23
CA LEU A 254 -9.08 -5.55 -3.45
C LEU A 254 -10.20 -4.78 -4.18
N PHE A 255 -10.05 -4.56 -5.47
CA PHE A 255 -11.07 -3.90 -6.29
C PHE A 255 -12.34 -4.74 -6.41
N ALA A 256 -12.21 -6.03 -6.73
CA ALA A 256 -13.37 -6.92 -6.83
C ALA A 256 -14.18 -6.94 -5.53
N GLU A 257 -13.52 -7.08 -4.38
CA GLU A 257 -14.16 -7.06 -3.06
C GLU A 257 -14.76 -5.71 -2.70
N THR A 258 -14.13 -4.60 -3.11
CA THR A 258 -14.69 -3.27 -2.90
C THR A 258 -16.04 -3.13 -3.60
N ILE A 259 -16.13 -3.58 -4.86
CA ILE A 259 -17.38 -3.56 -5.62
C ILE A 259 -18.40 -4.54 -5.04
N GLU A 260 -17.97 -5.75 -4.65
CA GLU A 260 -18.82 -6.76 -4.02
C GLU A 260 -19.46 -6.23 -2.73
N LYS A 261 -18.68 -5.57 -1.86
CA LYS A 261 -19.17 -4.95 -0.63
C LYS A 261 -20.14 -3.80 -0.89
N MET A 262 -19.78 -2.88 -1.80
CA MET A 262 -20.66 -1.76 -2.16
C MET A 262 -21.98 -2.22 -2.79
N SER A 263 -21.96 -3.34 -3.53
CA SER A 263 -23.12 -3.88 -4.25
C SER A 263 -23.83 -5.02 -3.50
N LEU A 264 -23.37 -5.37 -2.29
CA LEU A 264 -23.88 -6.49 -1.47
C LEU A 264 -23.89 -7.83 -2.23
N ILE A 265 -22.86 -8.08 -3.04
CA ILE A 265 -22.72 -9.31 -3.83
C ILE A 265 -22.09 -10.39 -2.96
N THR A 266 -22.76 -11.52 -2.82
CA THR A 266 -22.26 -12.68 -2.11
C THR A 266 -21.34 -13.52 -3.00
N VAL A 267 -20.16 -13.86 -2.49
CA VAL A 267 -19.18 -14.71 -3.17
C VAL A 267 -19.33 -16.16 -2.66
N PRO A 268 -19.40 -17.16 -3.56
CA PRO A 268 -19.48 -18.57 -3.16
C PRO A 268 -18.29 -19.00 -2.27
N VAL A 269 -18.54 -19.82 -1.26
CA VAL A 269 -17.52 -20.25 -0.29
C VAL A 269 -16.31 -20.92 -0.98
N LYS A 270 -16.54 -21.76 -1.99
CA LYS A 270 -15.46 -22.35 -2.78
C LYS A 270 -14.58 -21.27 -3.42
N ALA A 271 -15.19 -20.22 -3.97
CA ALA A 271 -14.44 -19.12 -4.57
C ALA A 271 -13.63 -18.35 -3.54
N GLN A 272 -14.16 -18.15 -2.31
CA GLN A 272 -13.42 -17.52 -1.21
C GLN A 272 -12.18 -18.32 -0.84
N VAL A 273 -12.31 -19.65 -0.66
CA VAL A 273 -11.19 -20.56 -0.37
C VAL A 273 -10.11 -20.47 -1.47
N LEU A 274 -10.52 -20.50 -2.73
CA LEU A 274 -9.57 -20.44 -3.84
C LEU A 274 -8.91 -19.08 -3.98
N ARG A 275 -9.61 -17.97 -3.67
CA ARG A 275 -9.01 -16.63 -3.60
C ARG A 275 -7.90 -16.59 -2.54
N MET A 276 -8.14 -17.18 -1.37
CA MET A 276 -7.12 -17.27 -0.31
C MET A 276 -5.91 -18.07 -0.79
N VAL A 277 -6.11 -19.25 -1.38
CA VAL A 277 -5.01 -20.06 -1.95
C VAL A 277 -4.16 -19.24 -2.91
N LEU A 278 -4.79 -18.55 -3.85
CA LEU A 278 -4.07 -17.75 -4.84
C LEU A 278 -3.32 -16.56 -4.22
N CYS A 279 -3.90 -15.91 -3.24
CA CYS A 279 -3.24 -14.85 -2.48
C CYS A 279 -2.00 -15.35 -1.75
N GLU A 280 -2.09 -16.50 -1.09
CA GLU A 280 -0.95 -17.07 -0.37
C GLU A 280 0.14 -17.58 -1.33
N VAL A 281 -0.20 -18.11 -2.51
CA VAL A 281 0.79 -18.43 -3.56
C VAL A 281 1.55 -17.18 -4.02
N VAL A 282 0.85 -16.06 -4.24
CA VAL A 282 1.49 -14.79 -4.62
C VAL A 282 2.34 -14.23 -3.47
N ARG A 283 1.92 -14.40 -2.21
CA ARG A 283 2.72 -14.03 -1.03
C ARG A 283 4.03 -14.84 -0.99
N VAL A 284 3.96 -16.15 -1.15
CA VAL A 284 5.15 -17.02 -1.27
C VAL A 284 6.08 -16.51 -2.36
N ARG A 285 5.56 -16.23 -3.55
CA ARG A 285 6.36 -15.68 -4.66
C ARG A 285 7.04 -14.37 -4.30
N SER A 286 6.32 -13.42 -3.71
CA SER A 286 6.84 -12.11 -3.33
C SER A 286 7.99 -12.24 -2.32
N HIS A 287 7.80 -13.06 -1.29
CA HIS A 287 8.84 -13.28 -0.29
C HIS A 287 10.07 -13.98 -0.88
N LEU A 288 9.90 -15.00 -1.72
CA LEU A 288 11.01 -15.66 -2.40
C LEU A 288 11.78 -14.71 -3.33
N ASN A 289 11.08 -13.84 -4.05
CA ASN A 289 11.71 -12.80 -4.87
C ASN A 289 12.56 -11.84 -4.02
N ASN A 290 12.02 -11.38 -2.88
CA ASN A 290 12.77 -10.52 -1.98
C ASN A 290 13.99 -11.24 -1.38
N MET A 291 13.80 -12.45 -0.86
CA MET A 291 14.89 -13.27 -0.29
C MET A 291 16.01 -13.49 -1.30
N THR A 292 15.68 -13.84 -2.55
CA THR A 292 16.68 -14.03 -3.62
C THR A 292 17.52 -12.76 -3.85
N LYS A 293 16.86 -11.60 -3.97
CA LYS A 293 17.53 -10.31 -4.19
C LYS A 293 18.40 -9.93 -2.98
N PHE A 294 17.88 -10.15 -1.79
CA PHE A 294 18.55 -9.81 -0.53
C PHE A 294 19.82 -10.67 -0.32
N LEU A 295 19.72 -11.99 -0.48
CA LEU A 295 20.85 -12.92 -0.36
C LEU A 295 21.93 -12.65 -1.42
N SER A 296 21.53 -12.42 -2.68
CA SER A 296 22.48 -12.06 -3.74
C SER A 296 23.19 -10.73 -3.47
N MET A 297 22.52 -9.74 -2.85
CA MET A 297 23.14 -8.47 -2.47
C MET A 297 24.23 -8.66 -1.39
N LEU A 298 24.03 -9.63 -0.50
CA LEU A 298 24.98 -9.97 0.57
C LEU A 298 26.10 -10.92 0.12
N GLY A 299 26.05 -11.44 -1.11
CA GLY A 299 27.03 -12.39 -1.65
C GLY A 299 26.75 -13.85 -1.32
N PHE A 300 25.56 -14.17 -0.79
CA PHE A 300 25.12 -15.55 -0.52
C PHE A 300 24.48 -16.16 -1.77
N ASP A 301 25.28 -16.29 -2.84
CA ASP A 301 24.78 -16.69 -4.16
C ASP A 301 24.28 -18.13 -4.22
N PHE A 302 24.84 -19.03 -3.41
CA PHE A 302 24.39 -20.42 -3.35
C PHE A 302 22.97 -20.49 -2.80
N GLU A 303 22.70 -19.87 -1.68
CA GLU A 303 21.40 -19.80 -1.01
C GLU A 303 20.37 -19.05 -1.87
N ALA A 304 20.81 -17.96 -2.49
CA ALA A 304 19.98 -17.22 -3.46
C ALA A 304 19.58 -18.09 -4.66
N ASN A 305 20.47 -18.98 -5.14
CA ASN A 305 20.18 -19.89 -6.24
C ASN A 305 19.19 -21.00 -5.83
N LEU A 306 19.28 -21.52 -4.61
CA LEU A 306 18.29 -22.48 -4.10
C LEU A 306 16.88 -21.86 -4.11
N ILE A 307 16.74 -20.63 -3.60
CA ILE A 307 15.46 -19.91 -3.61
C ILE A 307 15.01 -19.62 -5.04
N ARG A 308 15.93 -19.24 -5.94
CA ARG A 308 15.61 -18.98 -7.36
C ARG A 308 15.08 -20.21 -8.09
N GLN A 309 15.61 -21.40 -7.80
CA GLN A 309 15.07 -22.65 -8.33
C GLN A 309 13.61 -22.84 -7.87
N SER A 310 13.33 -22.61 -6.59
CA SER A 310 11.97 -22.67 -6.06
C SER A 310 11.03 -21.66 -6.74
N LEU A 311 11.50 -20.46 -7.05
CA LEU A 311 10.70 -19.45 -7.79
C LEU A 311 10.24 -19.95 -9.17
N VAL A 312 11.06 -20.71 -9.87
CA VAL A 312 10.67 -21.30 -11.17
C VAL A 312 9.45 -22.21 -11.02
N TYR A 313 9.38 -22.96 -9.93
CA TYR A 313 8.23 -23.81 -9.64
C TYR A 313 6.97 -23.01 -9.27
N VAL A 314 7.10 -21.93 -8.47
CA VAL A 314 5.96 -21.06 -8.18
C VAL A 314 5.36 -20.49 -9.47
N TYR A 315 6.21 -20.01 -10.38
CA TYR A 315 5.74 -19.51 -11.68
C TYR A 315 5.07 -20.60 -12.53
N LYS A 316 5.51 -21.87 -12.43
CA LYS A 316 4.82 -23.00 -13.09
C LYS A 316 3.44 -23.23 -12.48
N VAL A 317 3.33 -23.23 -11.15
CA VAL A 317 2.06 -23.39 -10.42
C VAL A 317 1.08 -22.28 -10.80
N GLU A 318 1.53 -21.03 -10.82
CA GLU A 318 0.70 -19.89 -11.26
C GLU A 318 0.26 -20.02 -12.73
N ARG A 319 1.19 -20.38 -13.61
CA ARG A 319 0.89 -20.57 -15.05
C ARG A 319 -0.08 -21.72 -15.29
N TYR A 320 0.06 -22.81 -14.57
CA TYR A 320 -0.81 -23.96 -14.69
C TYR A 320 -2.26 -23.64 -14.27
N TYR A 321 -2.45 -22.71 -13.33
CA TYR A 321 -3.78 -22.18 -12.99
C TYR A 321 -4.35 -21.23 -14.08
N GLY A 322 -3.61 -20.96 -15.14
CA GLY A 322 -3.99 -20.02 -16.19
C GLY A 322 -3.68 -18.55 -15.87
N GLN A 323 -2.86 -18.31 -14.86
CA GLN A 323 -2.29 -16.99 -14.57
C GLN A 323 -1.13 -16.73 -15.55
N THR A 324 -1.45 -16.37 -16.77
CA THR A 324 -0.47 -15.71 -17.61
C THR A 324 -0.26 -14.32 -17.05
N GLN A 325 0.94 -14.02 -16.60
CA GLN A 325 1.33 -12.82 -15.84
C GLN A 325 0.88 -11.45 -16.39
N GLN A 326 0.21 -11.38 -17.53
CA GLN A 326 0.06 -10.11 -18.22
C GLN A 326 -1.35 -9.71 -18.64
N PHE A 327 -2.35 -10.61 -18.67
CA PHE A 327 -3.58 -10.24 -19.39
C PHE A 327 -4.94 -10.54 -18.73
N HIS A 328 -5.01 -11.43 -17.73
CA HIS A 328 -6.31 -11.78 -17.14
C HIS A 328 -6.22 -12.04 -15.65
N SER A 329 -7.00 -11.29 -14.85
CA SER A 329 -7.22 -11.63 -13.45
C SER A 329 -7.98 -12.95 -13.32
N PRO A 330 -7.57 -13.86 -12.42
CA PRO A 330 -8.41 -14.98 -12.02
C PRO A 330 -9.62 -14.50 -11.22
N PHE A 331 -9.52 -13.34 -10.58
CA PHE A 331 -10.57 -12.75 -9.77
C PHE A 331 -11.57 -12.01 -10.64
N LEU A 332 -12.84 -12.28 -10.40
CA LEU A 332 -13.98 -11.56 -10.98
C LEU A 332 -14.84 -11.04 -9.85
N ILE A 333 -15.57 -9.97 -10.09
CA ILE A 333 -16.64 -9.53 -9.19
C ILE A 333 -17.67 -10.66 -9.08
N GLY A 334 -17.89 -11.18 -7.88
CA GLY A 334 -18.76 -12.32 -7.62
C GLY A 334 -18.07 -13.70 -7.62
N GLY A 335 -16.73 -13.79 -7.76
CA GLY A 335 -16.03 -15.07 -7.67
C GLY A 335 -14.74 -15.19 -8.47
N LEU A 336 -14.59 -16.30 -9.18
CA LEU A 336 -13.41 -16.65 -9.96
C LEU A 336 -13.75 -16.97 -11.42
N ARG A 337 -12.77 -16.74 -12.30
CA ARG A 337 -12.87 -17.04 -13.73
C ARG A 337 -12.85 -18.53 -14.02
N ASN A 338 -11.90 -19.25 -13.39
CA ASN A 338 -11.66 -20.67 -13.61
C ASN A 338 -11.60 -21.41 -12.28
N ASP A 339 -11.99 -22.68 -12.30
CA ASP A 339 -11.76 -23.62 -11.19
C ASP A 339 -10.32 -24.14 -11.20
N ILE A 340 -9.91 -24.83 -10.16
CA ILE A 340 -8.61 -25.51 -10.08
C ILE A 340 -8.52 -26.54 -11.21
N PRO A 341 -7.46 -26.49 -12.04
CA PRO A 341 -7.24 -27.50 -13.08
C PRO A 341 -6.94 -28.88 -12.47
N ASP A 342 -7.29 -29.93 -13.20
CA ASP A 342 -6.95 -31.30 -12.82
C ASP A 342 -5.43 -31.45 -12.65
N GLY A 343 -5.00 -32.11 -11.56
CA GLY A 343 -3.59 -32.32 -11.23
C GLY A 343 -2.88 -31.14 -10.57
N TRP A 344 -3.46 -29.92 -10.55
CA TRP A 344 -2.83 -28.75 -9.96
C TRP A 344 -2.49 -28.93 -8.47
N VAL A 345 -3.38 -29.54 -7.72
CA VAL A 345 -3.19 -29.79 -6.28
C VAL A 345 -1.98 -30.72 -6.06
N THR A 346 -1.84 -31.77 -6.87
CA THR A 346 -0.71 -32.68 -6.80
C THR A 346 0.61 -32.00 -7.13
N GLU A 347 0.64 -31.20 -8.19
CA GLU A 347 1.80 -30.39 -8.56
C GLU A 347 2.18 -29.40 -7.45
N PHE A 348 1.20 -28.75 -6.84
CA PHE A 348 1.46 -27.84 -5.72
C PHE A 348 2.08 -28.59 -4.53
N PHE A 349 1.56 -29.75 -4.14
CA PHE A 349 2.13 -30.53 -3.02
C PHE A 349 3.57 -30.99 -3.29
N ASN A 350 3.88 -31.43 -4.50
CA ASN A 350 5.24 -31.78 -4.89
C ASN A 350 6.17 -30.58 -4.79
N PHE A 351 5.75 -29.44 -5.36
CA PHE A 351 6.49 -28.19 -5.29
C PHE A 351 6.71 -27.73 -3.84
N SER A 352 5.67 -27.72 -3.02
CA SER A 352 5.76 -27.24 -1.64
C SER A 352 6.75 -28.05 -0.80
N LYS A 353 6.86 -29.36 -1.07
CA LYS A 353 7.84 -30.23 -0.42
C LYS A 353 9.28 -29.83 -0.77
N GLU A 354 9.58 -29.58 -2.05
CA GLU A 354 10.90 -29.12 -2.49
C GLU A 354 11.21 -27.73 -1.94
N LEU A 355 10.25 -26.81 -2.00
CA LEU A 355 10.42 -25.47 -1.46
C LEU A 355 10.70 -25.51 0.05
N THR A 356 9.95 -26.29 0.81
CA THR A 356 10.17 -26.44 2.26
C THR A 356 11.58 -26.95 2.55
N HIS A 357 12.10 -27.90 1.75
CA HIS A 357 13.46 -28.39 1.89
C HIS A 357 14.51 -27.29 1.64
N HIS A 358 14.39 -26.55 0.53
CA HIS A 358 15.30 -25.45 0.22
C HIS A 358 15.25 -24.32 1.27
N LEU A 359 14.04 -23.93 1.70
CA LEU A 359 13.87 -22.93 2.74
C LEU A 359 14.49 -23.34 4.07
N THR A 360 14.36 -24.62 4.46
CA THR A 360 14.97 -25.14 5.68
C THR A 360 16.49 -25.05 5.61
N GLN A 361 17.10 -25.42 4.48
CA GLN A 361 18.54 -25.31 4.26
C GLN A 361 19.00 -23.84 4.38
N VAL A 362 18.30 -22.90 3.71
CA VAL A 362 18.62 -21.47 3.77
C VAL A 362 18.44 -20.94 5.18
N LYS A 363 17.36 -21.29 5.87
CA LYS A 363 17.09 -20.89 7.25
C LYS A 363 18.21 -21.35 8.19
N ASP A 364 18.59 -22.63 8.14
CA ASP A 364 19.63 -23.21 8.99
C ASP A 364 20.99 -22.56 8.75
N TYR A 365 21.30 -22.22 7.50
CA TYR A 365 22.53 -21.54 7.14
C TYR A 365 22.54 -20.08 7.64
N VAL A 366 21.49 -19.31 7.31
CA VAL A 366 21.38 -17.89 7.64
C VAL A 366 21.38 -17.65 9.14
N TYR A 367 20.65 -18.48 9.91
CA TYR A 367 20.58 -18.31 11.37
C TYR A 367 21.91 -18.57 12.07
N ARG A 368 22.80 -19.34 11.47
CA ARG A 368 24.10 -19.71 12.06
C ARG A 368 25.26 -18.92 11.50
N HIS A 369 25.06 -18.17 10.40
CA HIS A 369 26.15 -17.48 9.72
C HIS A 369 26.49 -16.15 10.41
N PRO A 370 27.70 -15.99 11.03
CA PRO A 370 28.06 -14.78 11.76
C PRO A 370 28.00 -13.51 10.89
N ASP A 371 28.46 -13.60 9.63
CA ASP A 371 28.51 -12.45 8.73
C ASP A 371 27.09 -11.96 8.39
N MET A 372 26.13 -12.88 8.17
CA MET A 372 24.74 -12.52 7.96
C MET A 372 24.17 -11.73 9.14
N ILE A 373 24.43 -12.20 10.36
CA ILE A 373 24.02 -11.52 11.59
C ILE A 373 24.69 -10.14 11.67
N THR A 374 26.01 -10.08 11.54
CA THR A 374 26.79 -8.84 11.66
C THR A 374 26.40 -7.79 10.61
N MET A 375 26.20 -8.20 9.35
CA MET A 375 25.85 -7.29 8.26
C MET A 375 24.40 -6.77 8.35
N CYS A 376 23.50 -7.53 8.97
CA CYS A 376 22.06 -7.24 8.92
C CYS A 376 21.47 -6.73 10.23
N GLN A 377 22.17 -6.86 11.39
CA GLN A 377 21.66 -6.43 12.70
C GLN A 377 22.05 -4.99 13.10
N GLN A 378 22.58 -4.17 12.18
CA GLN A 378 23.20 -2.90 12.53
C GLN A 378 22.21 -1.85 13.05
N LYS A 379 21.11 -1.61 12.33
CA LYS A 379 20.14 -0.57 12.71
C LYS A 379 18.71 -1.05 12.50
N GLY A 380 17.91 -0.91 13.54
CA GLY A 380 16.52 -1.27 13.53
C GLY A 380 15.59 -0.06 13.56
N ILE A 381 14.30 -0.35 13.48
CA ILE A 381 13.19 0.58 13.70
C ILE A 381 12.48 0.11 14.95
N SER A 382 12.25 0.99 15.91
CA SER A 382 11.48 0.67 17.11
C SER A 382 10.00 0.47 16.77
N ALA A 383 9.26 -0.26 17.62
CA ALA A 383 7.83 -0.46 17.46
C ALA A 383 7.06 0.87 17.39
N SER A 384 7.40 1.85 18.22
CA SER A 384 6.77 3.18 18.21
C SER A 384 7.01 3.92 16.91
N GLU A 385 8.25 3.92 16.40
CA GLU A 385 8.57 4.54 15.11
C GLU A 385 7.86 3.83 13.95
N ALA A 386 7.77 2.50 13.98
CA ALA A 386 7.05 1.75 12.96
C ALA A 386 5.57 2.15 12.88
N LEU A 387 4.93 2.38 14.04
CA LEU A 387 3.54 2.86 14.11
C LEU A 387 3.41 4.32 13.67
N ASP A 388 4.34 5.19 14.07
CA ASP A 388 4.36 6.60 13.68
C ASP A 388 4.50 6.81 12.17
N TYR A 389 5.23 5.92 11.50
CA TYR A 389 5.39 5.90 10.04
C TYR A 389 4.36 5.02 9.32
N ALA A 390 3.36 4.51 10.01
CA ALA A 390 2.31 3.65 9.47
C ALA A 390 2.84 2.44 8.68
N LEU A 391 3.94 1.85 9.15
CA LEU A 391 4.46 0.60 8.59
C LEU A 391 3.46 -0.52 8.80
N THR A 392 3.41 -1.45 7.87
CA THR A 392 2.54 -2.64 7.90
C THR A 392 3.31 -3.86 7.40
N GLY A 393 2.71 -5.04 7.50
CA GLY A 393 3.28 -6.27 6.98
C GLY A 393 4.59 -6.68 7.66
N PRO A 394 5.50 -7.36 6.93
CA PRO A 394 6.77 -7.82 7.47
C PRO A 394 7.62 -6.71 8.10
N SER A 395 7.53 -5.47 7.56
CA SER A 395 8.25 -4.31 8.12
C SER A 395 7.77 -3.92 9.52
N LEU A 396 6.47 -3.99 9.80
CA LEU A 396 5.90 -3.75 11.13
C LEU A 396 6.17 -4.95 12.05
N ARG A 397 5.92 -6.17 11.57
CA ARG A 397 6.11 -7.39 12.36
C ARG A 397 7.57 -7.62 12.76
N SER A 398 8.52 -7.19 11.94
CA SER A 398 9.95 -7.23 12.30
C SER A 398 10.30 -6.39 13.55
N CYS A 399 9.47 -5.39 13.88
CA CYS A 399 9.62 -4.54 15.06
C CYS A 399 8.92 -5.11 16.31
N GLY A 400 8.44 -6.37 16.28
CA GLY A 400 7.77 -7.03 17.38
C GLY A 400 6.28 -6.69 17.54
N VAL A 401 5.67 -5.98 16.60
CA VAL A 401 4.25 -5.64 16.66
C VAL A 401 3.41 -6.76 16.07
N ASN A 402 2.60 -7.42 16.90
CA ASN A 402 1.71 -8.51 16.50
C ASN A 402 0.44 -7.98 15.83
N TYR A 403 0.58 -7.58 14.57
CA TYR A 403 -0.55 -7.14 13.76
C TYR A 403 -0.50 -7.73 12.35
N ASP A 404 -1.56 -8.46 12.01
CA ASP A 404 -1.80 -9.06 10.70
C ASP A 404 -3.30 -9.01 10.43
N LEU A 405 -3.70 -8.41 9.31
CA LEU A 405 -5.11 -8.24 8.96
C LEU A 405 -5.82 -9.58 8.77
N ARG A 406 -5.10 -10.63 8.36
CA ARG A 406 -5.67 -11.97 8.20
C ARG A 406 -6.16 -12.58 9.53
N LYS A 407 -5.53 -12.20 10.66
CA LYS A 407 -5.92 -12.63 12.02
C LYS A 407 -6.85 -11.65 12.73
N LYS A 408 -6.82 -10.37 12.37
CA LYS A 408 -7.46 -9.31 13.16
C LYS A 408 -8.71 -8.73 12.53
N GLN A 409 -8.77 -8.69 11.22
CA GLN A 409 -9.90 -8.13 10.46
C GLN A 409 -10.09 -8.96 9.18
N SER A 410 -10.22 -10.28 9.34
CA SER A 410 -10.37 -11.20 8.23
C SER A 410 -11.64 -10.89 7.42
N ASN A 411 -11.46 -10.76 6.10
CA ASN A 411 -12.58 -10.65 5.16
C ASN A 411 -13.03 -12.01 4.62
N TYR A 412 -12.29 -13.10 4.96
CA TYR A 412 -12.50 -14.47 4.50
C TYR A 412 -12.44 -15.46 5.65
N LEU A 413 -12.33 -16.74 5.30
CA LEU A 413 -12.26 -17.88 6.24
C LEU A 413 -10.89 -18.03 6.90
N TYR A 414 -10.10 -16.96 7.08
CA TYR A 414 -8.81 -17.03 7.78
C TYR A 414 -8.96 -17.39 9.26
N ASP A 415 -10.12 -17.11 9.86
CA ASP A 415 -10.42 -17.49 11.25
C ASP A 415 -10.50 -19.00 11.43
N ASP A 416 -10.83 -19.74 10.36
CA ASP A 416 -10.92 -21.20 10.35
C ASP A 416 -9.57 -21.89 10.05
N ILE A 417 -8.50 -21.10 9.79
CA ILE A 417 -7.17 -21.59 9.40
C ILE A 417 -6.19 -21.39 10.55
N ASP A 418 -5.46 -22.45 10.87
CA ASP A 418 -4.41 -22.40 11.89
C ASP A 418 -3.10 -21.91 11.28
N PHE A 419 -2.64 -20.74 11.74
CA PHE A 419 -1.33 -20.18 11.41
C PHE A 419 -0.88 -19.19 12.49
N ASP A 420 0.43 -19.03 12.63
CA ASP A 420 1.05 -18.06 13.52
C ASP A 420 1.45 -16.79 12.75
N VAL A 421 1.54 -15.68 13.48
CA VAL A 421 2.07 -14.42 12.98
C VAL A 421 3.54 -14.31 13.39
N PRO A 422 4.50 -14.49 12.46
CA PRO A 422 5.92 -14.40 12.78
C PRO A 422 6.30 -12.98 13.18
N LEU A 423 7.10 -12.85 14.26
CA LEU A 423 7.55 -11.57 14.79
C LEU A 423 9.08 -11.51 14.86
N GLY A 424 9.63 -10.35 14.52
CA GLY A 424 11.00 -9.97 14.84
C GLY A 424 11.08 -9.32 16.23
N ILE A 425 12.23 -8.75 16.56
CA ILE A 425 12.47 -8.14 17.87
C ILE A 425 12.89 -6.68 17.72
N ASN A 426 13.88 -6.43 16.88
CA ASN A 426 14.60 -5.14 16.83
C ASN A 426 14.30 -4.32 15.56
N GLY A 427 13.46 -4.80 14.65
CA GLY A 427 13.17 -4.13 13.39
C GLY A 427 14.39 -3.93 12.50
N THR A 428 15.36 -4.84 12.56
CA THR A 428 16.59 -4.80 11.74
C THR A 428 16.36 -5.38 10.34
N ASN A 429 17.36 -5.26 9.47
CA ASN A 429 17.34 -5.92 8.16
C ASN A 429 17.25 -7.44 8.32
N TYR A 430 17.89 -7.99 9.36
CA TYR A 430 17.85 -9.40 9.71
C TYR A 430 16.42 -9.82 10.12
N ASP A 431 15.78 -9.07 11.03
CA ASP A 431 14.42 -9.36 11.46
C ASP A 431 13.43 -9.35 10.29
N ARG A 432 13.54 -8.36 9.38
CA ARG A 432 12.68 -8.30 8.18
C ARG A 432 12.88 -9.51 7.24
N PHE A 433 14.10 -9.99 7.13
CA PHE A 433 14.40 -11.20 6.34
C PHE A 433 13.79 -12.44 6.99
N ILE A 434 14.03 -12.65 8.29
CA ILE A 434 13.54 -13.82 9.05
C ILE A 434 12.02 -13.87 9.06
N VAL A 435 11.34 -12.75 9.29
CA VAL A 435 9.88 -12.67 9.25
C VAL A 435 9.35 -13.17 7.91
N ARG A 436 9.96 -12.78 6.78
CA ARG A 436 9.53 -13.28 5.45
C ARG A 436 9.77 -14.76 5.24
N VAL A 437 10.87 -15.30 5.78
CA VAL A 437 11.13 -16.76 5.74
C VAL A 437 10.03 -17.49 6.50
N GLU A 438 9.75 -17.09 7.72
CA GLU A 438 8.72 -17.73 8.56
C GLU A 438 7.31 -17.54 7.97
N GLU A 439 6.98 -16.35 7.44
CA GLU A 439 5.70 -16.13 6.75
C GLU A 439 5.55 -17.03 5.51
N THR A 440 6.64 -17.37 4.83
CA THR A 440 6.59 -18.30 3.71
C THR A 440 6.20 -19.71 4.17
N PHE A 441 6.74 -20.18 5.31
CA PHE A 441 6.33 -21.46 5.90
C PHE A 441 4.86 -21.42 6.32
N GLN A 442 4.41 -20.34 6.96
CA GLN A 442 3.01 -20.17 7.35
C GLN A 442 2.08 -20.18 6.12
N SER A 443 2.42 -19.47 5.04
CA SER A 443 1.64 -19.47 3.80
C SER A 443 1.55 -20.86 3.17
N LEU A 444 2.64 -21.63 3.15
CA LEU A 444 2.60 -23.01 2.67
C LEU A 444 1.67 -23.88 3.53
N SER A 445 1.75 -23.76 4.85
CA SER A 445 0.86 -24.47 5.77
C SER A 445 -0.61 -24.12 5.54
N MET A 446 -0.93 -22.82 5.41
CA MET A 446 -2.28 -22.34 5.12
C MET A 446 -2.80 -22.91 3.79
N ILE A 447 -1.99 -22.88 2.73
CA ILE A 447 -2.40 -23.46 1.42
C ILE A 447 -2.68 -24.95 1.55
N HIS A 448 -1.86 -25.70 2.30
CA HIS A 448 -2.10 -27.13 2.55
C HIS A 448 -3.45 -27.37 3.26
N GLN A 449 -3.77 -26.60 4.29
CA GLN A 449 -5.06 -26.69 5.00
C GLN A 449 -6.23 -26.40 4.07
N LEU A 450 -6.15 -25.31 3.29
CA LEU A 450 -7.19 -24.90 2.35
C LEU A 450 -7.42 -25.92 1.24
N LEU A 451 -6.34 -26.49 0.67
CA LEU A 451 -6.45 -27.47 -0.42
C LEU A 451 -7.02 -28.81 0.05
N ASN A 452 -6.76 -29.20 1.30
CA ASN A 452 -7.34 -30.40 1.89
C ASN A 452 -8.84 -30.27 2.25
N SER A 453 -9.34 -29.02 2.37
CA SER A 453 -10.70 -28.70 2.81
C SER A 453 -11.54 -27.96 1.76
N ILE A 454 -11.18 -28.04 0.48
CA ILE A 454 -11.92 -27.33 -0.59
C ILE A 454 -13.39 -27.78 -0.61
N PRO A 455 -14.35 -26.85 -0.39
CA PRO A 455 -15.75 -27.20 -0.43
C PRO A 455 -16.22 -27.46 -1.86
N ARG A 456 -17.24 -28.31 -2.01
CA ARG A 456 -17.92 -28.47 -3.30
C ARG A 456 -18.85 -27.29 -3.55
N GLY A 457 -19.02 -26.89 -4.81
CA GLY A 457 -19.96 -25.81 -5.15
C GLY A 457 -19.50 -24.95 -6.32
N PRO A 458 -20.25 -23.90 -6.63
CA PRO A 458 -19.89 -22.95 -7.67
C PRO A 458 -18.68 -22.11 -7.26
N ILE A 459 -17.96 -21.62 -8.27
CA ILE A 459 -16.83 -20.69 -8.09
C ILE A 459 -17.21 -19.25 -8.47
N TYR A 460 -18.42 -19.03 -8.93
CA TYR A 460 -18.88 -17.74 -9.44
C TYR A 460 -20.39 -17.56 -9.19
N ASN A 461 -20.76 -16.46 -8.60
CA ASN A 461 -22.13 -16.00 -8.50
C ASN A 461 -22.52 -15.33 -9.81
N ARG A 462 -23.67 -15.68 -10.39
CA ARG A 462 -24.18 -15.10 -11.64
C ARG A 462 -25.33 -14.12 -11.43
N GLU A 463 -25.81 -14.00 -10.22
CA GLU A 463 -26.99 -13.23 -9.86
C GLU A 463 -26.62 -11.81 -9.42
N HIS A 464 -25.87 -11.08 -10.26
CA HIS A 464 -25.52 -9.68 -10.02
C HIS A 464 -25.33 -8.89 -11.32
N ALA A 465 -25.42 -7.56 -11.22
CA ALA A 465 -25.37 -6.66 -12.37
C ALA A 465 -24.04 -6.76 -13.17
N TYR A 466 -22.91 -7.05 -12.52
CA TYR A 466 -21.58 -7.14 -13.15
C TYR A 466 -21.29 -8.52 -13.75
N HIS A 467 -22.31 -9.41 -13.84
CA HIS A 467 -22.14 -10.72 -14.48
C HIS A 467 -21.80 -10.56 -15.97
N ARG A 468 -20.73 -11.22 -16.40
CA ARG A 468 -20.27 -11.25 -17.80
C ARG A 468 -20.70 -12.53 -18.49
N PRO A 469 -21.77 -12.53 -19.32
CA PRO A 469 -22.19 -13.74 -20.06
C PRO A 469 -21.18 -14.16 -21.12
N TYR A 470 -20.23 -13.30 -21.49
CA TYR A 470 -19.31 -13.48 -22.63
C TYR A 470 -18.09 -14.38 -22.35
N LEU A 471 -17.87 -14.84 -21.15
CA LEU A 471 -16.74 -15.73 -20.84
C LEU A 471 -16.79 -17.07 -21.60
N LYS A 472 -17.89 -17.36 -22.29
CA LYS A 472 -18.06 -18.58 -23.11
C LYS A 472 -17.67 -18.44 -24.58
N SER A 473 -17.56 -17.23 -25.14
CA SER A 473 -17.21 -17.05 -26.55
C SER A 473 -15.77 -16.59 -26.74
N GLN A 474 -14.84 -17.52 -26.78
CA GLN A 474 -13.40 -17.28 -27.08
C GLN A 474 -13.13 -16.78 -28.52
N LYS A 475 -14.14 -16.35 -29.26
CA LYS A 475 -14.01 -15.99 -30.68
C LYS A 475 -14.11 -14.49 -31.01
N GLN A 476 -14.28 -13.62 -30.02
CA GLN A 476 -14.29 -12.17 -30.26
C GLN A 476 -12.98 -11.53 -29.82
N ASP A 477 -12.45 -10.67 -30.68
CA ASP A 477 -11.22 -9.92 -30.45
C ASP A 477 -11.31 -9.13 -29.14
N PRO A 478 -10.47 -9.43 -28.12
CA PRO A 478 -10.50 -8.74 -26.83
C PRO A 478 -10.06 -7.28 -26.92
N THR A 479 -9.57 -6.82 -28.09
CA THR A 479 -9.12 -5.43 -28.31
C THR A 479 -10.19 -4.53 -28.90
N SER A 480 -11.35 -5.07 -29.31
CA SER A 480 -12.41 -4.24 -29.88
C SER A 480 -13.09 -3.40 -28.80
N ARG A 481 -13.20 -2.09 -29.02
CA ARG A 481 -13.94 -1.15 -28.15
C ARG A 481 -15.40 -1.58 -27.90
N SER A 482 -15.99 -2.35 -28.80
CA SER A 482 -17.35 -2.90 -28.66
C SER A 482 -17.44 -3.97 -27.55
N TYR A 483 -16.32 -4.55 -27.12
CA TYR A 483 -16.26 -5.54 -26.06
C TYR A 483 -16.47 -4.93 -24.66
N TYR A 484 -16.11 -3.66 -24.49
CA TYR A 484 -16.17 -2.94 -23.21
C TYR A 484 -17.24 -1.83 -23.15
N GLY A 485 -17.90 -1.54 -24.25
CA GLY A 485 -18.72 -0.34 -24.41
C GLY A 485 -20.24 -0.51 -24.33
N GLN A 486 -20.77 -1.71 -24.16
CA GLN A 486 -22.22 -1.91 -24.11
C GLN A 486 -22.67 -2.48 -22.76
N ASN A 487 -23.55 -1.75 -22.07
CA ASN A 487 -24.22 -2.13 -20.81
C ASN A 487 -23.28 -2.38 -19.63
N VAL A 488 -22.36 -1.45 -19.36
CA VAL A 488 -21.60 -1.46 -18.11
C VAL A 488 -22.53 -0.99 -16.98
N PRO A 489 -22.70 -1.78 -15.92
CA PRO A 489 -23.53 -1.37 -14.79
C PRO A 489 -22.96 -0.16 -14.08
N ASP A 490 -23.85 0.71 -13.60
CA ASP A 490 -23.49 1.82 -12.73
C ASP A 490 -22.97 1.31 -11.38
N LEU A 491 -22.01 2.03 -10.81
CA LEU A 491 -21.54 1.78 -9.45
C LEU A 491 -22.60 2.26 -8.44
N PRO A 492 -22.81 1.55 -7.33
CA PRO A 492 -23.68 2.01 -6.25
C PRO A 492 -23.23 3.37 -5.73
N VAL A 493 -24.20 4.22 -5.37
CA VAL A 493 -23.91 5.52 -4.74
C VAL A 493 -23.36 5.30 -3.34
N GLY A 494 -22.25 5.93 -3.02
CA GLY A 494 -21.65 5.85 -1.69
C GLY A 494 -20.14 5.96 -1.72
N GLU A 495 -19.55 5.75 -0.56
CA GLU A 495 -18.10 5.70 -0.38
C GLU A 495 -17.72 4.50 0.49
N LEU A 496 -16.57 3.92 0.20
CA LEU A 496 -16.04 2.79 0.96
C LEU A 496 -14.51 2.85 0.97
N TYR A 497 -13.91 2.65 2.16
CA TYR A 497 -12.51 2.27 2.31
C TYR A 497 -12.42 0.77 2.58
N HIS A 498 -11.84 0.03 1.65
CA HIS A 498 -11.60 -1.40 1.80
C HIS A 498 -10.11 -1.70 1.77
N TYR A 499 -9.69 -2.77 2.46
CA TYR A 499 -8.29 -3.09 2.67
C TYR A 499 -8.05 -4.61 2.75
N LEU A 500 -6.82 -5.03 2.41
CA LEU A 500 -6.33 -6.41 2.47
C LEU A 500 -4.90 -6.46 2.99
N GLU A 501 -4.50 -7.60 3.55
CA GLU A 501 -3.10 -7.90 3.87
C GLU A 501 -2.36 -8.39 2.63
N GLY A 502 -1.66 -7.50 1.94
CA GLY A 502 -0.73 -7.85 0.87
C GLY A 502 0.57 -8.46 1.40
N PRO A 503 1.48 -8.93 0.52
CA PRO A 503 2.76 -9.50 0.92
C PRO A 503 3.66 -8.56 1.71
N GLU A 504 3.63 -7.27 1.36
CA GLU A 504 4.44 -6.23 2.04
C GLU A 504 3.62 -5.43 3.07
N GLY A 505 2.37 -5.80 3.30
CA GLY A 505 1.50 -5.18 4.29
C GLY A 505 0.17 -4.71 3.74
N GLU A 506 -0.50 -3.84 4.49
CA GLU A 506 -1.84 -3.37 4.15
C GLU A 506 -1.85 -2.63 2.81
N ILE A 507 -2.69 -3.10 1.91
CA ILE A 507 -3.12 -2.39 0.71
C ILE A 507 -4.56 -1.90 0.93
N GLY A 508 -4.89 -0.70 0.45
CA GLY A 508 -6.21 -0.10 0.63
C GLY A 508 -6.74 0.57 -0.63
N LEU A 509 -8.04 0.61 -0.74
CA LEU A 509 -8.77 1.33 -1.78
C LEU A 509 -9.87 2.18 -1.14
N TYR A 510 -9.78 3.49 -1.31
CA TYR A 510 -10.88 4.41 -1.05
C TYR A 510 -11.58 4.72 -2.38
N LEU A 511 -12.85 4.32 -2.48
CA LEU A 511 -13.66 4.49 -3.66
C LEU A 511 -14.93 5.28 -3.30
N THR A 512 -15.20 6.33 -4.09
CA THR A 512 -16.45 7.09 -4.01
C THR A 512 -17.17 7.00 -5.35
N SER A 513 -18.47 6.74 -5.31
CA SER A 513 -19.34 6.72 -6.50
C SER A 513 -20.54 7.63 -6.33
N LYS A 514 -20.96 8.22 -7.46
CA LYS A 514 -22.20 9.03 -7.60
C LYS A 514 -23.25 8.35 -8.49
N GLY A 515 -23.21 7.02 -8.60
CA GLY A 515 -24.16 6.26 -9.41
C GLY A 515 -23.89 6.40 -10.90
N LYS A 516 -22.63 6.31 -11.32
CA LYS A 516 -22.19 6.23 -12.71
C LYS A 516 -21.36 4.96 -12.90
N ASP A 517 -21.15 4.57 -14.12
CA ASP A 517 -20.27 3.44 -14.50
C ASP A 517 -18.79 3.67 -14.17
N THR A 518 -18.41 4.91 -13.87
CA THR A 518 -17.04 5.33 -13.50
C THR A 518 -16.99 5.84 -12.06
N PRO A 519 -15.89 5.59 -11.31
CA PRO A 519 -15.75 6.12 -9.95
C PRO A 519 -15.67 7.65 -9.96
N TYR A 520 -16.22 8.25 -8.90
CA TYR A 520 -16.07 9.68 -8.68
C TYR A 520 -14.70 10.03 -8.08
N ARG A 521 -14.22 9.25 -7.09
CA ARG A 521 -12.86 9.28 -6.55
C ARG A 521 -12.34 7.85 -6.42
N PHE A 522 -11.10 7.67 -6.79
CA PHE A 522 -10.37 6.42 -6.69
C PHE A 522 -9.00 6.72 -6.10
N HIS A 523 -8.69 6.16 -4.94
CA HIS A 523 -7.41 6.35 -4.27
C HIS A 523 -6.89 5.02 -3.73
N LEU A 524 -5.62 4.73 -4.00
CA LEU A 524 -4.95 3.51 -3.58
C LEU A 524 -3.93 3.81 -2.49
N ARG A 525 -4.04 3.11 -1.37
CA ARG A 525 -2.98 3.02 -0.37
C ARG A 525 -2.05 1.88 -0.74
N SER A 526 -0.75 2.14 -0.77
CA SER A 526 0.28 1.10 -0.95
C SER A 526 1.27 1.09 0.22
N PRO A 527 1.73 -0.08 0.69
CA PRO A 527 2.72 -0.16 1.76
C PRO A 527 4.06 0.44 1.36
N SER A 528 4.43 0.35 0.09
CA SER A 528 5.70 0.88 -0.45
C SER A 528 5.88 2.37 -0.22
N THR A 529 4.80 3.17 -0.24
CA THR A 529 4.85 4.62 0.04
C THR A 529 5.33 4.89 1.46
N PHE A 530 4.84 4.12 2.43
CA PHE A 530 5.18 4.26 3.85
C PHE A 530 6.56 3.69 4.16
N HIS A 531 6.91 2.54 3.56
CA HIS A 531 8.23 1.94 3.71
C HIS A 531 9.36 2.87 3.21
N GLY A 532 9.11 3.66 2.17
CA GLY A 532 10.08 4.63 1.67
C GLY A 532 10.41 5.75 2.65
N GLN A 533 9.45 6.14 3.50
CA GLN A 533 9.62 7.25 4.44
C GLN A 533 10.60 6.95 5.59
N VAL A 534 10.81 5.69 5.94
CA VAL A 534 11.74 5.32 7.03
C VAL A 534 13.18 5.17 6.55
N PHE A 535 13.42 5.21 5.24
CA PHE A 535 14.76 5.03 4.68
C PHE A 535 15.80 6.02 5.21
N PRO A 536 15.53 7.34 5.35
CA PRO A 536 16.49 8.29 5.93
C PRO A 536 16.93 7.90 7.34
N LYS A 537 16.00 7.41 8.16
CA LYS A 537 16.31 6.95 9.52
C LYS A 537 17.16 5.69 9.53
N LEU A 538 16.85 4.73 8.65
CA LEU A 538 17.59 3.48 8.57
C LEU A 538 19.01 3.65 8.06
N THR A 539 19.28 4.64 7.23
CA THR A 539 20.58 4.80 6.57
C THR A 539 21.58 5.65 7.34
N LYS A 540 21.12 6.51 8.23
CA LYS A 540 22.00 7.37 9.01
C LYS A 540 23.01 6.55 9.83
N SER A 541 24.30 6.90 9.72
CA SER A 541 25.43 6.24 10.37
C SER A 541 25.74 4.81 9.87
N LEU A 542 25.16 4.40 8.73
CA LEU A 542 25.51 3.13 8.08
C LEU A 542 26.58 3.32 7.02
N SER A 543 27.32 2.25 6.73
CA SER A 543 28.15 2.21 5.52
C SER A 543 27.28 2.25 4.25
N LYS A 544 27.85 2.73 3.15
CA LYS A 544 27.19 2.75 1.84
C LYS A 544 26.56 1.39 1.46
N GLN A 545 27.30 0.29 1.68
CA GLN A 545 26.84 -1.07 1.37
C GLN A 545 25.57 -1.41 2.20
N ASN A 546 25.59 -1.09 3.48
CA ASN A 546 24.47 -1.37 4.37
C ASN A 546 23.22 -0.52 4.06
N CYS A 547 23.36 0.64 3.42
CA CYS A 547 22.22 1.39 2.90
C CYS A 547 21.50 0.62 1.78
N PHE A 548 22.23 -0.04 0.88
CA PHE A 548 21.63 -0.91 -0.14
C PHE A 548 20.94 -2.13 0.48
N VAL A 549 21.56 -2.75 1.49
CA VAL A 549 20.96 -3.86 2.23
C VAL A 549 19.65 -3.42 2.89
N SER A 550 19.64 -2.24 3.53
CA SER A 550 18.43 -1.68 4.15
C SER A 550 17.33 -1.45 3.12
N LEU A 551 17.67 -0.88 1.97
CA LEU A 551 16.72 -0.64 0.88
C LEU A 551 16.13 -1.95 0.33
N MET A 552 16.95 -3.00 0.15
CA MET A 552 16.48 -4.32 -0.31
C MET A 552 15.58 -4.99 0.73
N SER A 553 15.87 -4.82 2.02
CA SER A 553 15.06 -5.39 3.09
C SER A 553 13.65 -4.79 3.18
N LEU A 554 13.48 -3.50 2.81
CA LEU A 554 12.18 -2.82 2.79
C LEU A 554 11.26 -3.29 1.65
N ASN A 555 11.82 -3.88 0.59
CA ASN A 555 11.11 -4.38 -0.59
C ASN A 555 10.10 -3.39 -1.21
N ILE A 556 10.55 -2.16 -1.46
CA ILE A 556 9.71 -1.11 -2.03
C ILE A 556 9.42 -1.41 -3.51
N ASP A 557 8.16 -1.46 -3.91
CA ASP A 557 7.75 -1.46 -5.33
C ASP A 557 7.52 -0.02 -5.80
N SER A 558 8.40 0.47 -6.66
CA SER A 558 8.29 1.84 -7.20
C SER A 558 7.02 2.05 -8.03
N TRP A 559 6.44 0.99 -8.60
CA TRP A 559 5.19 1.09 -9.36
C TRP A 559 4.00 1.42 -8.48
N GLU A 560 4.03 0.97 -7.21
CA GLU A 560 3.02 1.29 -6.22
C GLU A 560 3.13 2.74 -5.72
N VAL A 561 4.36 3.28 -5.65
CA VAL A 561 4.60 4.66 -5.24
C VAL A 561 4.26 5.65 -6.37
N ASP A 562 4.58 5.30 -7.62
CA ASP A 562 4.36 6.12 -8.82
C ASP A 562 2.93 5.99 -9.42
N ARG A 563 1.93 5.85 -8.57
CA ARG A 563 0.52 5.65 -8.90
C ARG A 563 -0.14 6.84 -9.64
#